data_34ec26e53f71035f3116ab8e4c56d6bc
#
_entry.id   34ec26e53f71035f3116ab8e4c56d6bc
#
_cell.length_a   1.000
_cell.length_b   1.000
_cell.length_c   1.000
_cell.angle_alpha   90.00
_cell.angle_beta   90.00
_cell.angle_gamma   90.00
#
_symmetry.space_group_name_H-M   'P 1'
#
loop_
_entity.id
_entity.type
_entity.pdbx_description
1 polymer ?
#
loop_
_entity_poly.entity_id
_entity_poly.type
_entity_poly.pdbx_seq_one_letter_code
_entity_poly.pdbx_strand_id
1 'polypeptide(L)'
;GKDLIKFYVKAVNAIPLYEETDFNIRDNATSLKLDGVNASFRLQQADNPAGFMFVLDRGATSDRSPVGKLDYAGITPDNALARFKNNPDHGMIQVVNHISKILNHDLEKLRPFVQALGIFEQMGPDGVFFDVEYYSNEDPERGIKKIGNVTDYNQSFIAIHGLKDFYTEEKTSKRGKITTSRKARGFYWETNEEINNLLAKKDDFIAQGQDTSEIDRLIVEKNKELNMKRAEHQDILSNFGKAVAEHANELDLPFNVHTKIGLQFKEGLTRELVLKRIEDALEKGIEGFSYKKINENESFGPTMINEQFPKY
;
A
#
# COMPACT_ATOMS: atom_id res chain seq x y z
N GLY A 1 12.21 -6.80 26.61
CA GLY A 1 13.25 -5.77 26.61
C GLY A 1 14.44 -6.05 25.71
N LYS A 2 15.18 -7.14 25.92
CA LYS A 2 16.41 -7.43 25.15
C LYS A 2 16.14 -7.68 23.65
N ASP A 3 15.06 -8.33 23.31
CA ASP A 3 14.71 -8.62 21.91
C ASP A 3 14.24 -7.37 21.17
N LEU A 4 13.57 -6.46 21.86
CA LEU A 4 13.18 -5.16 21.32
C LEU A 4 14.43 -4.31 20.98
N ILE A 5 15.42 -4.28 21.87
CA ILE A 5 16.67 -3.56 21.63
C ILE A 5 17.44 -4.16 20.45
N LYS A 6 17.52 -5.50 20.36
CA LYS A 6 18.16 -6.18 19.23
C LYS A 6 17.45 -5.87 17.90
N PHE A 7 16.11 -5.85 17.91
CA PHE A 7 15.32 -5.50 16.76
C PHE A 7 15.56 -4.04 16.33
N TYR A 8 15.53 -3.12 17.29
CA TYR A 8 15.81 -1.71 17.06
C TYR A 8 17.19 -1.47 16.45
N VAL A 9 18.24 -2.09 17.02
CA VAL A 9 19.59 -2.02 16.49
C VAL A 9 19.68 -2.58 15.06
N LYS A 10 18.99 -3.68 14.76
CA LYS A 10 18.92 -4.23 13.40
C LYS A 10 18.20 -3.28 12.44
N ALA A 11 17.06 -2.71 12.85
CA ALA A 11 16.33 -1.76 12.03
C ALA A 11 17.15 -0.51 11.70
N VAL A 12 17.84 0.04 12.70
CA VAL A 12 18.73 1.20 12.50
C VAL A 12 19.95 0.85 11.63
N ASN A 13 20.54 -0.33 11.81
CA ASN A 13 21.68 -0.79 11.01
C ASN A 13 21.31 -1.13 9.56
N ALA A 14 20.03 -1.41 9.28
CA ALA A 14 19.54 -1.64 7.93
C ALA A 14 19.26 -0.34 7.14
N ILE A 15 19.43 0.83 7.77
CA ILE A 15 19.34 2.12 7.08
C ILE A 15 20.65 2.34 6.31
N PRO A 16 20.60 2.54 4.97
CA PRO A 16 21.80 2.73 4.18
C PRO A 16 22.60 3.94 4.66
N LEU A 17 23.92 3.82 4.63
CA LEU A 17 24.82 4.94 4.84
C LEU A 17 24.83 5.85 3.62
N TYR A 18 25.03 7.14 3.83
CA TYR A 18 24.88 8.21 2.82
C TYR A 18 25.75 8.08 1.55
N GLU A 19 26.80 7.27 1.60
CA GLU A 19 27.78 7.14 0.51
C GLU A 19 27.38 6.11 -0.58
N GLU A 20 26.32 5.34 -0.38
CA GLU A 20 25.82 4.42 -1.39
C GLU A 20 24.82 5.15 -2.32
N THR A 21 25.35 5.70 -3.40
CA THR A 21 24.63 6.57 -4.35
C THR A 21 23.63 5.87 -5.25
N ASP A 22 23.58 4.56 -5.27
CA ASP A 22 22.58 3.79 -5.98
C ASP A 22 21.39 3.45 -5.08
N PHE A 23 20.51 4.44 -4.94
CA PHE A 23 19.21 4.25 -4.29
C PHE A 23 18.34 3.27 -5.06
N ASN A 24 18.65 2.01 -4.95
CA ASN A 24 17.74 0.96 -5.35
C ASN A 24 16.58 0.98 -4.36
N ILE A 25 15.35 1.15 -4.85
CA ILE A 25 14.11 1.16 -4.06
C ILE A 25 14.00 -0.05 -3.12
N ARG A 26 14.75 -1.11 -3.39
CA ARG A 26 14.87 -2.33 -2.61
C ARG A 26 15.63 -2.18 -1.29
N ASP A 27 16.59 -1.27 -1.21
CA ASP A 27 17.55 -1.24 -0.12
C ASP A 27 17.05 -0.41 1.07
N ASN A 28 15.93 0.28 0.91
CA ASN A 28 15.33 1.05 1.98
C ASN A 28 14.29 0.25 2.77
N ALA A 29 14.74 -0.41 3.80
CA ALA A 29 13.90 -1.20 4.69
C ALA A 29 12.97 -0.34 5.57
N THR A 30 13.29 0.93 5.76
CA THR A 30 12.58 1.82 6.68
C THR A 30 11.91 2.96 5.95
N SER A 31 10.65 3.20 6.24
CA SER A 31 9.89 4.34 5.74
C SER A 31 9.05 4.97 6.86
N LEU A 32 8.72 6.24 6.72
CA LEU A 32 7.81 6.90 7.65
C LEU A 32 6.43 6.24 7.56
N LYS A 33 5.83 5.93 8.70
CA LYS A 33 4.43 5.52 8.77
C LYS A 33 3.56 6.76 8.76
N LEU A 34 2.72 6.87 7.73
CA LEU A 34 1.77 7.97 7.64
C LEU A 34 0.63 7.75 8.64
N ASP A 35 0.19 8.85 9.27
CA ASP A 35 -0.95 8.86 10.18
C ASP A 35 -2.20 9.28 9.41
N GLY A 36 -2.82 8.34 8.76
CA GLY A 36 -4.04 8.55 8.00
C GLY A 36 -5.01 7.38 8.17
N VAL A 37 -5.93 7.28 7.27
CA VAL A 37 -6.84 6.14 7.16
C VAL A 37 -6.47 5.33 5.93
N ASN A 38 -6.12 4.07 6.15
CA ASN A 38 -5.90 3.15 5.04
C ASN A 38 -7.23 2.89 4.31
N ALA A 39 -7.22 3.10 3.01
CA ALA A 39 -8.30 2.83 2.09
C ALA A 39 -7.76 2.07 0.89
N SER A 40 -8.65 1.39 0.20
CA SER A 40 -8.34 0.76 -1.08
C SER A 40 -9.39 1.18 -2.08
N PHE A 41 -9.01 1.33 -3.32
CA PHE A 41 -9.99 1.48 -4.39
C PHE A 41 -9.61 0.60 -5.59
N ARG A 42 -10.60 0.16 -6.31
CA ARG A 42 -10.45 -0.72 -7.46
C ARG A 42 -11.40 -0.33 -8.58
N LEU A 43 -11.14 -0.89 -9.74
CA LEU A 43 -12.06 -0.75 -10.87
C LEU A 43 -13.24 -1.70 -10.70
N GLN A 44 -14.41 -1.21 -11.09
CA GLN A 44 -15.66 -1.98 -11.20
C GLN A 44 -16.33 -1.63 -12.50
N GLN A 45 -16.92 -2.63 -13.15
CA GLN A 45 -17.74 -2.40 -14.31
C GLN A 45 -18.93 -1.53 -13.94
N ALA A 46 -19.26 -0.56 -14.78
CA ALA A 46 -20.34 0.39 -14.56
C ALA A 46 -21.10 0.67 -15.86
N ASP A 47 -22.40 0.93 -15.71
CA ASP A 47 -23.27 1.36 -16.80
C ASP A 47 -23.17 2.89 -16.97
N ASN A 48 -22.02 3.33 -17.46
CA ASN A 48 -21.71 4.72 -17.80
C ASN A 48 -20.92 4.77 -19.12
N PRO A 49 -20.75 5.93 -19.75
CA PRO A 49 -20.00 6.05 -21.03
C PRO A 49 -18.61 5.46 -20.99
N ALA A 50 -17.94 5.52 -19.84
CA ALA A 50 -16.61 4.96 -19.66
C ALA A 50 -16.62 3.42 -19.48
N GLY A 51 -17.75 2.80 -19.17
CA GLY A 51 -17.88 1.36 -18.90
C GLY A 51 -17.25 0.88 -17.59
N PHE A 52 -16.68 1.77 -16.79
CA PHE A 52 -16.10 1.47 -15.50
C PHE A 52 -16.23 2.65 -14.52
N MET A 53 -15.99 2.36 -13.26
CA MET A 53 -15.85 3.36 -12.22
C MET A 53 -14.85 2.89 -11.15
N PHE A 54 -14.32 3.82 -10.39
CA PHE A 54 -13.56 3.50 -9.18
C PHE A 54 -14.51 3.39 -7.99
N VAL A 55 -14.35 2.32 -7.23
CA VAL A 55 -15.09 2.09 -5.99
C VAL A 55 -14.13 1.84 -4.85
N LEU A 56 -14.47 2.27 -3.65
CA LEU A 56 -13.71 1.89 -2.48
C LEU A 56 -13.97 0.43 -2.13
N ASP A 57 -12.92 -0.18 -1.55
CA ASP A 57 -12.97 -1.50 -0.98
C ASP A 57 -12.21 -1.46 0.35
N ARG A 58 -12.69 -2.14 1.36
CA ARG A 58 -12.00 -2.20 2.66
C ARG A 58 -10.93 -3.29 2.73
N GLY A 59 -10.63 -3.90 1.62
CA GLY A 59 -9.59 -4.91 1.50
C GLY A 59 -9.91 -6.22 2.23
N ALA A 60 -8.86 -6.96 2.52
CA ALA A 60 -8.93 -8.28 3.14
C ALA A 60 -9.52 -8.29 4.56
N THR A 61 -9.68 -7.14 5.20
CA THR A 61 -10.28 -7.03 6.54
C THR A 61 -11.81 -7.09 6.54
N SER A 62 -12.42 -7.33 5.40
CA SER A 62 -13.87 -7.45 5.25
C SER A 62 -14.50 -8.63 6.02
N ASP A 63 -13.70 -9.59 6.49
CA ASP A 63 -14.17 -10.65 7.43
C ASP A 63 -14.83 -10.07 8.69
N ARG A 64 -14.57 -8.81 9.00
CA ARG A 64 -15.22 -8.05 10.07
C ARG A 64 -16.33 -7.14 9.57
N SER A 65 -16.74 -7.26 8.30
CA SER A 65 -17.93 -6.58 7.81
C SER A 65 -19.11 -6.96 8.72
N PRO A 66 -19.90 -5.99 9.21
CA PRO A 66 -21.03 -6.27 10.08
C PRO A 66 -22.07 -7.21 9.47
N VAL A 67 -21.94 -7.55 8.22
CA VAL A 67 -22.88 -8.41 7.48
C VAL A 67 -22.41 -9.85 7.38
N GLY A 68 -21.18 -10.19 7.81
CA GLY A 68 -20.68 -11.58 7.83
C GLY A 68 -20.63 -12.30 6.49
N LYS A 69 -20.77 -11.54 5.38
CA LYS A 69 -20.66 -12.04 4.02
C LYS A 69 -19.54 -11.30 3.32
N LEU A 70 -18.75 -12.02 2.54
CA LEU A 70 -17.86 -11.45 1.55
C LEU A 70 -18.71 -10.57 0.64
N ASP A 71 -18.71 -9.29 0.89
CA ASP A 71 -19.47 -8.35 0.11
C ASP A 71 -18.53 -7.76 -0.93
N TYR A 72 -18.67 -8.30 -2.12
CA TYR A 72 -17.88 -7.91 -3.28
C TYR A 72 -18.40 -6.63 -3.95
N ALA A 73 -19.49 -6.06 -3.49
CA ALA A 73 -19.92 -4.77 -4.00
C ALA A 73 -19.00 -3.66 -3.49
N GLY A 74 -18.50 -2.83 -4.38
CA GLY A 74 -17.70 -1.66 -4.02
C GLY A 74 -18.49 -0.67 -3.16
N ILE A 75 -17.77 0.14 -2.40
CA ILE A 75 -18.34 1.22 -1.62
C ILE A 75 -18.32 2.49 -2.47
N THR A 76 -19.52 3.05 -2.66
CA THR A 76 -19.76 4.29 -3.41
C THR A 76 -20.40 5.32 -2.48
N PRO A 77 -20.43 6.62 -2.84
CA PRO A 77 -21.17 7.62 -2.07
C PRO A 77 -22.61 7.22 -1.77
N ASP A 78 -23.29 6.57 -2.72
CA ASP A 78 -24.71 6.19 -2.60
C ASP A 78 -24.96 5.10 -1.55
N ASN A 79 -24.00 4.19 -1.35
CA ASN A 79 -24.16 3.10 -0.40
C ASN A 79 -23.32 3.26 0.88
N ALA A 80 -22.46 4.28 0.96
CA ALA A 80 -21.53 4.46 2.08
C ALA A 80 -22.23 4.53 3.44
N LEU A 81 -23.34 5.28 3.53
CA LEU A 81 -24.07 5.44 4.78
C LEU A 81 -24.55 4.08 5.31
N ALA A 82 -25.18 3.26 4.47
CA ALA A 82 -25.65 1.93 4.85
C ALA A 82 -24.48 0.99 5.22
N ARG A 83 -23.36 1.12 4.50
CA ARG A 83 -22.14 0.32 4.75
C ARG A 83 -21.48 0.64 6.09
N PHE A 84 -21.62 1.86 6.57
CA PHE A 84 -21.08 2.30 7.86
C PHE A 84 -22.17 2.44 8.94
N LYS A 85 -23.09 1.48 8.98
CA LYS A 85 -24.13 1.33 10.03
C LYS A 85 -25.04 2.55 10.17
N ASN A 86 -25.32 3.25 9.09
CA ASN A 86 -26.11 4.47 9.07
C ASN A 86 -25.59 5.57 10.04
N ASN A 87 -24.27 5.58 10.27
CA ASN A 87 -23.62 6.61 11.05
C ASN A 87 -23.06 7.70 10.11
N PRO A 88 -23.72 8.87 9.95
CA PRO A 88 -23.28 9.92 9.05
C PRO A 88 -21.95 10.56 9.48
N ASP A 89 -21.58 10.44 10.75
CA ASP A 89 -20.32 10.96 11.29
C ASP A 89 -19.15 10.00 11.16
N HIS A 90 -19.35 8.84 10.54
CA HIS A 90 -18.27 7.88 10.34
C HIS A 90 -17.23 8.43 9.35
N GLY A 91 -15.97 8.60 9.77
CA GLY A 91 -14.92 9.21 8.95
C GLY A 91 -14.74 8.59 7.56
N MET A 92 -14.98 7.28 7.41
CA MET A 92 -14.92 6.61 6.10
C MET A 92 -15.95 7.12 5.10
N ILE A 93 -17.06 7.73 5.51
CA ILE A 93 -18.03 8.32 4.57
C ILE A 93 -17.38 9.50 3.85
N GLN A 94 -16.66 10.34 4.59
CA GLN A 94 -15.89 11.44 4.00
C GLN A 94 -14.81 10.91 3.04
N VAL A 95 -14.08 9.87 3.43
CA VAL A 95 -13.05 9.23 2.59
C VAL A 95 -13.66 8.71 1.28
N VAL A 96 -14.78 7.98 1.37
CA VAL A 96 -15.51 7.48 0.19
C VAL A 96 -15.91 8.63 -0.72
N ASN A 97 -16.54 9.66 -0.16
CA ASN A 97 -17.05 10.79 -0.93
C ASN A 97 -15.94 11.53 -1.67
N HIS A 98 -14.83 11.83 -1.00
CA HIS A 98 -13.73 12.58 -1.63
C HIS A 98 -13.00 11.74 -2.67
N ILE A 99 -12.58 10.51 -2.33
CA ILE A 99 -11.86 9.65 -3.25
C ILE A 99 -12.73 9.31 -4.47
N SER A 100 -13.99 8.93 -4.26
CA SER A 100 -14.90 8.62 -5.39
C SER A 100 -15.12 9.84 -6.27
N LYS A 101 -15.33 11.03 -5.69
CA LYS A 101 -15.54 12.24 -6.46
C LYS A 101 -14.32 12.60 -7.31
N ILE A 102 -13.12 12.49 -6.75
CA ILE A 102 -11.87 12.82 -7.45
C ILE A 102 -11.58 11.78 -8.55
N LEU A 103 -11.68 10.49 -8.25
CA LEU A 103 -11.32 9.43 -9.20
C LEU A 103 -12.34 9.27 -10.33
N ASN A 104 -13.62 9.54 -10.07
CA ASN A 104 -14.68 9.40 -11.07
C ASN A 104 -15.03 10.73 -11.77
N HIS A 105 -14.21 11.79 -11.58
CA HIS A 105 -14.47 13.10 -12.18
C HIS A 105 -14.33 13.05 -13.72
N ASP A 106 -13.22 12.54 -14.22
CA ASP A 106 -12.97 12.30 -15.63
C ASP A 106 -12.31 10.93 -15.84
N LEU A 107 -13.12 9.92 -16.03
CA LEU A 107 -12.68 8.54 -16.20
C LEU A 107 -11.89 8.32 -17.49
N GLU A 108 -12.22 9.05 -18.56
CA GLU A 108 -11.52 8.92 -19.84
C GLU A 108 -10.07 9.41 -19.75
N LYS A 109 -9.81 10.43 -18.93
CA LYS A 109 -8.46 10.92 -18.63
C LYS A 109 -7.62 9.89 -17.87
N LEU A 110 -8.26 9.06 -17.03
CA LEU A 110 -7.59 8.03 -16.24
C LEU A 110 -7.46 6.68 -16.97
N ARG A 111 -8.29 6.42 -17.98
CA ARG A 111 -8.31 5.16 -18.74
C ARG A 111 -6.95 4.71 -19.26
N PRO A 112 -6.13 5.56 -19.92
CA PRO A 112 -4.85 5.13 -20.47
C PRO A 112 -3.91 4.57 -19.41
N PHE A 113 -3.94 5.13 -18.19
CA PHE A 113 -3.07 4.69 -17.11
C PHE A 113 -3.50 3.32 -16.54
N VAL A 114 -4.80 3.11 -16.34
CA VAL A 114 -5.29 1.83 -15.84
C VAL A 114 -5.15 0.70 -16.86
N GLN A 115 -5.22 1.02 -18.16
CA GLN A 115 -4.89 0.08 -19.23
C GLN A 115 -3.40 -0.25 -19.25
N ALA A 116 -2.52 0.77 -19.20
CA ALA A 116 -1.07 0.58 -19.20
C ALA A 116 -0.57 -0.20 -17.97
N LEU A 117 -1.25 -0.07 -16.83
CA LEU A 117 -0.98 -0.90 -15.64
C LEU A 117 -1.51 -2.34 -15.76
N GLY A 118 -2.25 -2.67 -16.81
CA GLY A 118 -2.85 -4.00 -17.00
C GLY A 118 -3.95 -4.34 -15.99
N ILE A 119 -4.57 -3.31 -15.37
CA ILE A 119 -5.61 -3.53 -14.35
C ILE A 119 -7.02 -3.36 -14.90
N PHE A 120 -7.16 -2.85 -16.11
CA PHE A 120 -8.46 -2.62 -16.75
C PHE A 120 -9.19 -3.95 -17.01
N GLU A 121 -8.47 -4.98 -17.41
CA GLU A 121 -9.00 -6.33 -17.67
C GLU A 121 -9.24 -7.12 -16.37
N GLN A 122 -8.78 -6.60 -15.25
CA GLN A 122 -8.89 -7.23 -13.93
C GLN A 122 -9.90 -6.51 -13.03
N MET A 123 -10.93 -5.94 -13.64
CA MET A 123 -12.00 -5.29 -12.88
C MET A 123 -12.76 -6.28 -12.01
N GLY A 124 -13.11 -5.85 -10.83
CA GLY A 124 -13.98 -6.62 -9.94
C GLY A 124 -13.37 -6.87 -8.56
N PRO A 125 -14.08 -7.67 -7.76
CA PRO A 125 -13.74 -7.85 -6.34
C PRO A 125 -12.48 -8.67 -6.09
N ASP A 126 -12.11 -9.58 -6.99
CA ASP A 126 -10.92 -10.42 -6.91
C ASP A 126 -9.80 -9.93 -7.83
N GLY A 127 -9.85 -8.66 -8.21
CA GLY A 127 -8.86 -8.02 -9.06
C GLY A 127 -7.86 -7.16 -8.30
N VAL A 128 -7.15 -6.37 -9.10
CA VAL A 128 -6.13 -5.44 -8.60
C VAL A 128 -6.79 -4.22 -7.96
N PHE A 129 -6.19 -3.74 -6.90
CA PHE A 129 -6.61 -2.53 -6.21
C PHE A 129 -5.43 -1.63 -5.88
N PHE A 130 -5.72 -0.34 -5.74
CA PHE A 130 -4.78 0.66 -5.25
C PHE A 130 -4.83 0.68 -3.72
N ASP A 131 -3.67 0.56 -3.09
CA ASP A 131 -3.51 0.72 -1.65
C ASP A 131 -3.22 2.19 -1.34
N VAL A 132 -4.05 2.80 -0.51
CA VAL A 132 -4.09 4.25 -0.33
C VAL A 132 -4.15 4.62 1.14
N GLU A 133 -3.46 5.69 1.48
CA GLU A 133 -3.62 6.39 2.74
C GLU A 133 -4.30 7.74 2.49
N TYR A 134 -5.35 8.02 3.24
CA TYR A 134 -6.07 9.29 3.19
C TYR A 134 -5.87 10.06 4.49
N TYR A 135 -5.48 11.31 4.39
CA TYR A 135 -5.37 12.23 5.49
C TYR A 135 -6.04 13.56 5.14
N SER A 136 -6.76 14.15 6.07
CA SER A 136 -7.33 15.50 5.91
C SER A 136 -7.12 16.36 7.13
N ASN A 137 -6.69 17.59 6.90
CA ASN A 137 -6.85 18.67 7.86
C ASN A 137 -8.29 19.13 7.90
N GLU A 138 -8.68 19.78 8.99
CA GLU A 138 -9.99 20.39 9.08
C GLU A 138 -10.09 21.59 8.13
N ASP A 139 -11.17 21.63 7.35
CA ASP A 139 -11.52 22.75 6.48
C ASP A 139 -13.04 22.97 6.58
N PRO A 140 -13.49 23.81 7.51
CA PRO A 140 -14.91 24.06 7.74
C PRO A 140 -15.61 24.71 6.54
N GLU A 141 -14.90 25.50 5.73
CA GLU A 141 -15.47 26.16 4.55
C GLU A 141 -15.88 25.14 3.49
N ARG A 142 -15.15 24.03 3.38
CA ARG A 142 -15.43 22.90 2.48
C ARG A 142 -16.14 21.74 3.19
N GLY A 143 -16.46 21.88 4.47
CA GLY A 143 -17.08 20.81 5.26
C GLY A 143 -16.18 19.60 5.47
N ILE A 144 -14.86 19.76 5.41
CA ILE A 144 -13.89 18.69 5.59
C ILE A 144 -13.55 18.57 7.07
N LYS A 145 -13.78 17.36 7.64
CA LYS A 145 -13.38 17.03 9.01
C LYS A 145 -11.95 16.52 9.01
N LYS A 146 -11.21 16.77 10.09
CA LYS A 146 -9.88 16.20 10.29
C LYS A 146 -9.95 14.68 10.34
N ILE A 147 -9.07 14.02 9.57
CA ILE A 147 -8.82 12.59 9.61
C ILE A 147 -7.32 12.36 9.74
N GLY A 148 -6.91 11.81 10.88
CA GLY A 148 -5.57 11.59 11.38
C GLY A 148 -5.60 11.67 12.89
N ASN A 149 -4.75 10.92 13.59
CA ASN A 149 -4.86 10.80 15.04
C ASN A 149 -3.77 11.52 15.82
N VAL A 150 -2.53 11.42 15.33
CA VAL A 150 -1.34 11.79 16.10
C VAL A 150 -0.54 12.91 15.44
N THR A 151 -0.37 12.83 14.12
CA THR A 151 0.49 13.75 13.38
C THR A 151 -0.32 14.86 12.71
N ASP A 152 0.13 16.08 12.86
CA ASP A 152 -0.39 17.22 12.12
C ASP A 152 0.50 17.47 10.90
N TYR A 153 -0.01 17.10 9.74
CA TYR A 153 0.62 17.45 8.46
C TYR A 153 0.14 18.84 8.03
N ASN A 154 1.02 19.58 7.36
CA ASN A 154 0.67 20.93 6.86
C ASN A 154 -0.31 20.91 5.67
N GLN A 155 -0.71 19.73 5.21
CA GLN A 155 -1.56 19.56 4.03
C GLN A 155 -2.43 18.31 4.14
N SER A 156 -3.61 18.35 3.53
CA SER A 156 -4.41 17.15 3.28
C SER A 156 -3.84 16.40 2.10
N PHE A 157 -3.86 15.06 2.13
CA PHE A 157 -3.29 14.27 1.05
C PHE A 157 -4.01 12.94 0.82
N ILE A 158 -3.82 12.44 -0.40
CA ILE A 158 -4.11 11.07 -0.82
C ILE A 158 -2.79 10.44 -1.24
N ALA A 159 -2.37 9.44 -0.54
CA ALA A 159 -1.10 8.78 -0.75
C ALA A 159 -1.33 7.38 -1.34
N ILE A 160 -0.93 7.17 -2.59
CA ILE A 160 -1.08 5.89 -3.30
C ILE A 160 0.20 5.09 -3.09
N HIS A 161 0.14 4.08 -2.22
CA HIS A 161 1.30 3.24 -1.88
C HIS A 161 1.69 2.27 -3.00
N GLY A 162 0.76 1.94 -3.89
CA GLY A 162 0.99 1.03 -5.00
C GLY A 162 -0.21 0.15 -5.30
N LEU A 163 0.06 -0.90 -6.06
CA LEU A 163 -0.92 -1.90 -6.46
C LEU A 163 -0.78 -3.16 -5.61
N LYS A 164 -1.91 -3.75 -5.30
CA LYS A 164 -2.04 -5.07 -4.70
C LYS A 164 -3.08 -5.88 -5.45
N ASP A 165 -3.04 -7.19 -5.25
CA ASP A 165 -3.97 -8.13 -5.85
C ASP A 165 -4.81 -8.77 -4.74
N PHE A 166 -6.12 -8.89 -4.94
CA PHE A 166 -6.99 -9.65 -4.06
C PHE A 166 -7.09 -11.10 -4.51
N TYR A 167 -7.11 -11.99 -3.57
CA TYR A 167 -7.38 -13.41 -3.80
C TYR A 167 -8.23 -14.00 -2.68
N THR A 168 -8.94 -15.06 -3.02
CA THR A 168 -9.79 -15.78 -2.09
C THR A 168 -9.09 -17.04 -1.60
N GLU A 169 -9.01 -17.24 -0.29
CA GLU A 169 -8.46 -18.41 0.36
C GLU A 169 -9.57 -19.18 1.08
N GLU A 170 -9.65 -20.48 0.83
CA GLU A 170 -10.53 -21.38 1.56
C GLU A 170 -9.73 -22.14 2.63
N LYS A 171 -10.22 -22.13 3.86
CA LYS A 171 -9.65 -22.88 4.97
C LYS A 171 -10.68 -23.86 5.51
N THR A 172 -10.30 -25.13 5.56
CA THR A 172 -11.11 -26.15 6.24
C THR A 172 -10.64 -26.30 7.67
N SER A 173 -11.53 -26.04 8.60
CA SER A 173 -11.26 -26.23 10.03
C SER A 173 -11.12 -27.74 10.36
N LYS A 174 -10.53 -28.07 11.52
CA LYS A 174 -10.45 -29.46 12.01
C LYS A 174 -11.82 -30.15 12.16
N ARG A 175 -12.92 -29.39 12.18
CA ARG A 175 -14.30 -29.88 12.25
C ARG A 175 -14.99 -29.92 10.89
N GLY A 176 -14.24 -29.82 9.78
CA GLY A 176 -14.76 -29.87 8.41
C GLY A 176 -15.51 -28.59 7.95
N LYS A 177 -15.53 -27.54 8.77
CA LYS A 177 -16.14 -26.27 8.36
C LYS A 177 -15.22 -25.54 7.39
N ILE A 178 -15.71 -25.25 6.19
CA ILE A 178 -15.03 -24.42 5.20
C ILE A 178 -15.32 -22.94 5.55
N THR A 179 -14.28 -22.15 5.62
CA THR A 179 -14.35 -20.69 5.73
C THR A 179 -13.60 -20.07 4.57
N THR A 180 -14.25 -19.16 3.89
CA THR A 180 -13.68 -18.42 2.77
C THR A 180 -13.25 -17.04 3.26
N SER A 181 -12.01 -16.65 3.00
CA SER A 181 -11.48 -15.33 3.34
C SER A 181 -10.83 -14.70 2.12
N ARG A 182 -11.09 -13.40 1.93
CA ARG A 182 -10.45 -12.58 0.91
C ARG A 182 -9.19 -11.96 1.49
N LYS A 183 -8.09 -12.07 0.78
CA LYS A 183 -6.78 -11.58 1.20
C LYS A 183 -6.15 -10.70 0.12
N ALA A 184 -5.15 -9.94 0.53
CA ALA A 184 -4.33 -9.14 -0.36
C ALA A 184 -2.91 -9.69 -0.44
N ARG A 185 -2.32 -9.63 -1.61
CA ARG A 185 -0.92 -9.96 -1.87
C ARG A 185 -0.29 -8.87 -2.75
N GLY A 186 1.03 -8.85 -2.82
CA GLY A 186 1.75 -7.89 -3.66
C GLY A 186 1.41 -8.08 -5.15
N PHE A 187 1.33 -7.01 -5.92
CA PHE A 187 0.99 -7.04 -7.35
C PHE A 187 1.92 -7.92 -8.20
N TYR A 188 3.17 -8.04 -7.79
CA TYR A 188 4.18 -8.87 -8.49
C TYR A 188 4.38 -10.24 -7.82
N TRP A 189 3.37 -10.77 -7.16
CA TRP A 189 3.47 -11.98 -6.38
C TRP A 189 3.93 -13.18 -7.19
N GLU A 190 3.46 -13.34 -8.44
CA GLU A 190 3.84 -14.45 -9.33
C GLU A 190 5.35 -14.46 -9.57
N THR A 191 5.91 -13.33 -10.01
CA THR A 191 7.36 -13.24 -10.25
C THR A 191 8.17 -13.42 -8.97
N ASN A 192 7.66 -12.92 -7.82
CA ASN A 192 8.32 -13.17 -6.54
C ASN A 192 8.28 -14.66 -6.15
N GLU A 193 7.18 -15.35 -6.42
CA GLU A 193 7.07 -16.81 -6.17
C GLU A 193 8.01 -17.61 -7.07
N GLU A 194 8.13 -17.25 -8.35
CA GLU A 194 9.12 -17.84 -9.25
C GLU A 194 10.55 -17.66 -8.71
N ILE A 195 10.90 -16.47 -8.24
CA ILE A 195 12.21 -16.20 -7.65
C ILE A 195 12.41 -17.02 -6.37
N ASN A 196 11.40 -17.12 -5.51
CA ASN A 196 11.47 -17.91 -4.27
C ASN A 196 11.64 -19.41 -4.57
N ASN A 197 10.97 -19.93 -5.60
CA ASN A 197 11.13 -21.31 -6.04
C ASN A 197 12.55 -21.59 -6.58
N LEU A 198 13.13 -20.63 -7.31
CA LEU A 198 14.52 -20.73 -7.76
C LEU A 198 15.51 -20.70 -6.59
N LEU A 199 15.26 -19.85 -5.57
CA LEU A 199 16.07 -19.80 -4.36
C LEU A 199 16.00 -21.11 -3.58
N ALA A 200 14.81 -21.69 -3.38
CA ALA A 200 14.64 -22.98 -2.73
C ALA A 200 15.39 -24.09 -3.50
N LYS A 201 15.26 -24.10 -4.83
CA LYS A 201 16.00 -25.05 -5.68
C LYS A 201 17.52 -24.87 -5.56
N LYS A 202 18.01 -23.65 -5.45
CA LYS A 202 19.42 -23.35 -5.22
C LYS A 202 19.90 -23.95 -3.90
N ASP A 203 19.12 -23.78 -2.82
CA ASP A 203 19.46 -24.33 -1.50
C ASP A 203 19.55 -25.87 -1.55
N ASP A 204 18.64 -26.54 -2.28
CA ASP A 204 18.68 -28.00 -2.50
C ASP A 204 19.95 -28.42 -3.26
N PHE A 205 20.36 -27.68 -4.31
CA PHE A 205 21.56 -27.94 -5.08
C PHE A 205 22.83 -27.79 -4.23
N ILE A 206 22.89 -26.73 -3.41
CA ILE A 206 23.99 -26.53 -2.45
C ILE A 206 24.10 -27.71 -1.48
N ALA A 207 22.96 -28.17 -0.92
CA ALA A 207 22.93 -29.30 0.00
C ALA A 207 23.41 -30.61 -0.64
N GLN A 208 23.24 -30.72 -1.95
CA GLN A 208 23.69 -31.90 -2.75
C GLN A 208 25.09 -31.73 -3.36
N GLY A 209 25.78 -30.63 -3.11
CA GLY A 209 27.07 -30.30 -3.68
C GLY A 209 27.05 -30.09 -5.20
N GLN A 210 25.92 -29.71 -5.76
CA GLN A 210 25.73 -29.46 -7.19
C GLN A 210 26.06 -28.02 -7.57
N ASP A 211 26.39 -27.79 -8.85
CA ASP A 211 26.63 -26.45 -9.38
C ASP A 211 25.35 -25.63 -9.45
N THR A 212 25.39 -24.40 -8.94
CA THR A 212 24.26 -23.45 -8.89
C THR A 212 24.32 -22.37 -9.96
N SER A 213 25.35 -22.35 -10.81
CA SER A 213 25.61 -21.23 -11.75
C SER A 213 24.43 -20.89 -12.66
N GLU A 214 23.72 -21.89 -13.16
CA GLU A 214 22.55 -21.68 -14.00
C GLU A 214 21.37 -21.13 -13.22
N ILE A 215 21.14 -21.60 -11.99
CA ILE A 215 20.08 -21.09 -11.12
C ILE A 215 20.38 -19.65 -10.74
N ASP A 216 21.62 -19.32 -10.42
CA ASP A 216 22.05 -17.95 -10.11
C ASP A 216 21.80 -17.01 -11.28
N ARG A 217 22.11 -17.44 -12.51
CA ARG A 217 21.82 -16.70 -13.73
C ARG A 217 20.32 -16.41 -13.88
N LEU A 218 19.47 -17.42 -13.69
CA LEU A 218 18.01 -17.28 -13.77
C LEU A 218 17.46 -16.34 -12.69
N ILE A 219 17.97 -16.41 -11.47
CA ILE A 219 17.57 -15.50 -10.37
C ILE A 219 17.93 -14.06 -10.73
N VAL A 220 19.12 -13.81 -11.26
CA VAL A 220 19.55 -12.47 -11.69
C VAL A 220 18.64 -11.92 -12.80
N GLU A 221 18.35 -12.76 -13.80
CA GLU A 221 17.49 -12.39 -14.94
C GLU A 221 16.06 -12.03 -14.48
N LYS A 222 15.44 -12.90 -13.66
CA LYS A 222 14.10 -12.65 -13.10
C LYS A 222 14.05 -11.40 -12.22
N ASN A 223 15.07 -11.19 -11.42
CA ASN A 223 15.17 -9.98 -10.62
C ASN A 223 15.29 -8.70 -11.47
N LYS A 224 16.05 -8.76 -12.57
CA LYS A 224 16.17 -7.67 -13.52
C LYS A 224 14.82 -7.36 -14.19
N GLU A 225 14.13 -8.40 -14.69
CA GLU A 225 12.78 -8.27 -15.27
C GLU A 225 11.81 -7.60 -14.30
N LEU A 226 11.76 -8.08 -13.06
CA LEU A 226 10.90 -7.53 -12.01
C LEU A 226 11.19 -6.07 -11.72
N ASN A 227 12.47 -5.68 -11.69
CA ASN A 227 12.86 -4.28 -11.45
C ASN A 227 12.47 -3.36 -12.59
N MET A 228 12.66 -3.80 -13.82
CA MET A 228 12.25 -3.04 -15.00
C MET A 228 10.72 -2.81 -14.99
N LYS A 229 9.94 -3.86 -14.74
CA LYS A 229 8.48 -3.78 -14.67
C LYS A 229 8.02 -2.85 -13.53
N ARG A 230 8.67 -2.92 -12.37
CA ARG A 230 8.39 -2.01 -11.25
C ARG A 230 8.68 -0.55 -11.57
N ALA A 231 9.78 -0.28 -12.24
CA ALA A 231 10.15 1.08 -12.65
C ALA A 231 9.13 1.65 -13.65
N GLU A 232 8.76 0.88 -14.66
CA GLU A 232 7.74 1.24 -15.65
C GLU A 232 6.39 1.55 -14.97
N HIS A 233 5.90 0.65 -14.14
CA HIS A 233 4.65 0.85 -13.40
C HIS A 233 4.72 2.05 -12.46
N GLN A 234 5.89 2.34 -11.87
CA GLN A 234 6.06 3.51 -11.02
C GLN A 234 5.91 4.82 -11.80
N ASP A 235 6.40 4.86 -13.02
CA ASP A 235 6.26 6.03 -13.90
C ASP A 235 4.80 6.22 -14.34
N ILE A 236 4.11 5.13 -14.67
CA ILE A 236 2.68 5.15 -14.98
C ILE A 236 1.87 5.64 -13.77
N LEU A 237 2.12 5.08 -12.58
CA LEU A 237 1.48 5.51 -11.33
C LEU A 237 1.75 6.97 -11.01
N SER A 238 2.96 7.46 -11.27
CA SER A 238 3.31 8.87 -11.08
C SER A 238 2.46 9.78 -11.97
N ASN A 239 2.26 9.42 -13.22
CA ASN A 239 1.43 10.18 -14.15
C ASN A 239 -0.07 10.04 -13.83
N PHE A 240 -0.52 8.86 -13.43
CA PHE A 240 -1.86 8.65 -12.88
C PHE A 240 -2.12 9.59 -11.68
N GLY A 241 -1.18 9.64 -10.72
CA GLY A 241 -1.29 10.51 -9.56
C GLY A 241 -1.35 12.00 -9.91
N LYS A 242 -0.63 12.45 -10.95
CA LYS A 242 -0.74 13.83 -11.46
C LYS A 242 -2.14 14.11 -12.02
N ALA A 243 -2.70 13.19 -12.81
CA ALA A 243 -4.05 13.34 -13.35
C ALA A 243 -5.10 13.36 -12.22
N VAL A 244 -4.93 12.54 -11.19
CA VAL A 244 -5.79 12.55 -10.00
C VAL A 244 -5.66 13.87 -9.23
N ALA A 245 -4.46 14.43 -9.12
CA ALA A 245 -4.25 15.75 -8.51
C ALA A 245 -4.92 16.89 -9.30
N GLU A 246 -4.88 16.83 -10.63
CA GLU A 246 -5.60 17.76 -11.49
C GLU A 246 -7.11 17.70 -11.24
N HIS A 247 -7.69 16.49 -11.13
CA HIS A 247 -9.11 16.33 -10.77
C HIS A 247 -9.44 16.96 -9.40
N ALA A 248 -8.58 16.76 -8.39
CA ALA A 248 -8.78 17.39 -7.08
C ALA A 248 -8.81 18.90 -7.19
N ASN A 249 -7.90 19.50 -7.97
CA ASN A 249 -7.83 20.93 -8.23
C ASN A 249 -9.06 21.44 -8.99
N GLU A 250 -9.50 20.75 -10.04
CA GLU A 250 -10.69 21.10 -10.82
C GLU A 250 -11.97 21.08 -9.96
N LEU A 251 -11.98 20.25 -8.91
CA LEU A 251 -13.08 20.13 -7.95
C LEU A 251 -12.96 21.07 -6.73
N ASP A 252 -11.93 21.93 -6.69
CA ASP A 252 -11.59 22.77 -5.54
C ASP A 252 -11.45 21.96 -4.23
N LEU A 253 -10.85 20.78 -4.31
CA LEU A 253 -10.58 19.93 -3.14
C LEU A 253 -9.11 20.04 -2.73
N PRO A 254 -8.78 20.29 -1.45
CA PRO A 254 -7.43 20.64 -1.00
C PRO A 254 -6.55 19.39 -0.78
N PHE A 255 -6.58 18.44 -1.70
CA PHE A 255 -5.80 17.21 -1.56
C PHE A 255 -4.58 17.19 -2.48
N ASN A 256 -3.41 17.04 -1.88
CA ASN A 256 -2.21 16.67 -2.62
C ASN A 256 -2.20 15.16 -2.87
N VAL A 257 -1.78 14.75 -4.05
CA VAL A 257 -1.71 13.32 -4.41
C VAL A 257 -0.25 12.88 -4.50
N HIS A 258 0.10 11.87 -3.70
CA HIS A 258 1.44 11.33 -3.62
C HIS A 258 1.47 9.87 -4.08
N THR A 259 2.33 9.56 -5.06
CA THR A 259 2.51 8.20 -5.58
C THR A 259 3.89 7.62 -5.29
N LYS A 260 4.80 8.43 -4.77
CA LYS A 260 6.19 8.06 -4.45
C LYS A 260 6.51 8.22 -2.96
N ILE A 261 5.57 7.92 -2.08
CA ILE A 261 5.74 8.15 -0.63
C ILE A 261 7.01 7.48 -0.11
N GLY A 262 7.29 6.29 -0.59
CA GLY A 262 8.53 5.62 -0.27
C GLY A 262 9.78 6.40 -0.72
N LEU A 263 9.72 7.18 -1.79
CA LEU A 263 10.86 7.93 -2.34
C LEU A 263 10.96 9.35 -1.78
N GLN A 264 9.85 10.07 -1.60
CA GLN A 264 9.87 11.43 -1.04
C GLN A 264 10.37 11.47 0.40
N PHE A 265 10.16 10.38 1.16
CA PHE A 265 10.67 10.22 2.51
C PHE A 265 12.01 9.45 2.55
N LYS A 266 12.50 8.96 1.42
CA LYS A 266 13.74 8.20 1.30
C LYS A 266 14.92 9.04 0.81
N GLU A 267 14.68 10.09 0.05
CA GLU A 267 15.73 11.03 -0.32
C GLU A 267 16.31 11.65 0.95
N GLY A 268 17.53 11.28 1.27
CA GLY A 268 18.25 11.78 2.43
C GLY A 268 17.96 11.08 3.77
N LEU A 269 17.42 9.87 3.79
CA LEU A 269 17.35 9.07 5.01
C LEU A 269 18.72 8.46 5.35
N THR A 270 19.64 9.28 5.85
CA THR A 270 20.84 8.80 6.54
C THR A 270 20.46 8.28 7.93
N ARG A 271 21.32 7.44 8.52
CA ARG A 271 21.17 7.00 9.91
C ARG A 271 20.98 8.19 10.87
N GLU A 272 21.74 9.27 10.68
CA GLU A 272 21.67 10.49 11.49
C GLU A 272 20.32 11.20 11.31
N LEU A 273 19.82 11.31 10.09
CA LEU A 273 18.52 11.91 9.83
C LEU A 273 17.37 11.08 10.42
N VAL A 274 17.46 9.75 10.37
CA VAL A 274 16.46 8.88 11.00
C VAL A 274 16.51 8.98 12.51
N LEU A 275 17.70 9.01 13.11
CA LEU A 275 17.86 9.24 14.56
C LEU A 275 17.32 10.61 14.96
N LYS A 276 17.64 11.66 14.22
CA LYS A 276 17.09 12.98 14.44
C LYS A 276 15.56 13.01 14.28
N ARG A 277 15.01 12.33 13.30
CA ARG A 277 13.56 12.22 13.13
C ARG A 277 12.90 11.38 14.22
N ILE A 278 13.58 10.38 14.77
CA ILE A 278 13.11 9.66 15.95
C ILE A 278 13.07 10.60 17.17
N GLU A 279 14.09 11.43 17.35
CA GLU A 279 14.12 12.45 18.41
C GLU A 279 12.99 13.49 18.19
N ASP A 280 12.87 14.04 16.98
CA ASP A 280 11.78 14.94 16.59
C ASP A 280 10.39 14.31 16.77
N ALA A 281 10.30 13.01 16.56
CA ALA A 281 9.08 12.23 16.69
C ALA A 281 8.66 12.04 18.14
N LEU A 282 9.63 11.80 19.03
CA LEU A 282 9.39 11.73 20.47
C LEU A 282 8.91 13.08 21.01
N GLU A 283 9.38 14.18 20.43
CA GLU A 283 8.96 15.53 20.81
C GLU A 283 7.63 15.96 20.19
N LYS A 284 7.33 15.56 18.96
CA LYS A 284 6.19 16.05 18.16
C LYS A 284 5.08 15.02 17.95
N GLY A 285 5.25 13.77 18.38
CA GLY A 285 4.22 12.73 18.35
C GLY A 285 3.93 12.18 16.96
N ILE A 286 4.92 11.67 16.23
CA ILE A 286 4.64 10.88 15.02
C ILE A 286 4.15 9.47 15.36
N GLU A 287 3.38 8.86 14.47
CA GLU A 287 2.81 7.53 14.70
C GLU A 287 3.87 6.43 14.70
N GLY A 288 4.95 6.58 13.97
CA GLY A 288 6.04 5.62 13.93
C GLY A 288 6.70 5.45 12.57
N PHE A 289 7.47 4.38 12.44
CA PHE A 289 8.15 4.00 11.21
C PHE A 289 7.73 2.60 10.78
N SER A 290 7.66 2.38 9.47
CA SER A 290 7.51 1.05 8.89
C SER A 290 8.88 0.51 8.47
N TYR A 291 9.19 -0.69 8.91
CA TYR A 291 10.36 -1.44 8.48
C TYR A 291 9.94 -2.56 7.55
N LYS A 292 10.54 -2.64 6.37
CA LYS A 292 10.32 -3.73 5.42
C LYS A 292 11.48 -4.71 5.50
N LYS A 293 11.15 -5.99 5.59
CA LYS A 293 12.11 -7.08 5.49
C LYS A 293 12.75 -7.07 4.09
N ILE A 294 14.08 -7.03 4.03
CA ILE A 294 14.83 -7.08 2.78
C ILE A 294 15.31 -8.50 2.50
N ASN A 295 15.68 -9.26 3.54
CA ASN A 295 16.17 -10.63 3.44
C ASN A 295 15.15 -11.63 3.95
N GLU A 296 14.95 -12.72 3.22
CA GLU A 296 13.98 -13.77 3.56
C GLU A 296 14.27 -14.50 4.88
N ASN A 297 15.51 -14.48 5.33
CA ASN A 297 15.95 -15.09 6.61
C ASN A 297 15.65 -14.22 7.84
N GLU A 298 15.08 -13.03 7.69
CA GLU A 298 14.71 -12.18 8.81
C GLU A 298 13.26 -12.41 9.21
N SER A 299 13.03 -12.71 10.49
CA SER A 299 11.71 -13.07 11.03
C SER A 299 10.75 -11.90 11.27
N PHE A 300 11.10 -10.67 10.85
CA PHE A 300 10.34 -9.47 11.19
C PHE A 300 9.56 -8.91 10.00
N GLY A 301 8.24 -8.93 10.08
CA GLY A 301 7.35 -8.30 9.10
C GLY A 301 7.19 -6.79 9.34
N PRO A 302 6.66 -6.06 8.35
CA PRO A 302 6.48 -4.59 8.43
C PRO A 302 5.55 -4.10 9.54
N THR A 303 4.70 -4.97 10.06
CA THR A 303 3.73 -4.65 11.13
C THR A 303 4.30 -4.70 12.54
N MET A 304 5.44 -5.33 12.75
CA MET A 304 5.94 -5.58 14.11
C MET A 304 6.42 -4.33 14.84
N ILE A 305 6.89 -3.30 14.14
CA ILE A 305 7.29 -2.04 14.80
C ILE A 305 6.09 -1.34 15.40
N ASN A 306 4.95 -1.36 14.72
CA ASN A 306 3.72 -0.70 15.18
C ASN A 306 3.10 -1.39 16.40
N GLU A 307 3.28 -2.71 16.52
CA GLU A 307 2.74 -3.49 17.64
C GLU A 307 3.64 -3.39 18.89
N GLN A 308 4.95 -3.16 18.69
CA GLN A 308 5.95 -3.15 19.75
C GLN A 308 6.27 -1.76 20.30
N PHE A 309 5.89 -0.69 19.60
CA PHE A 309 5.93 0.67 20.11
C PHE A 309 4.51 1.12 20.45
N PRO A 310 4.05 0.88 21.68
CA PRO A 310 2.76 1.39 22.10
C PRO A 310 2.76 2.92 21.99
N LYS A 311 1.64 3.47 21.57
CA LYS A 311 1.39 4.91 21.56
C LYS A 311 1.68 5.46 22.96
N TYR A 312 2.65 6.34 23.09
CA TYR A 312 2.85 7.12 24.27
C TYR A 312 2.01 8.38 24.21
#